data_eb7db2559d5e4d2e2d8bccf8adca66bb
#
_entry.id   eb7db2559d5e4d2e2d8bccf8adca66bb
#
_cell.length_a   1.000
_cell.length_b   1.000
_cell.length_c   1.000
_cell.angle_alpha   90.00
_cell.angle_beta   90.00
_cell.angle_gamma   90.00
#
_symmetry.space_group_name_H-M   'P 1'
#
loop_
_entity.id
_entity.type
_entity.pdbx_description
1 polymer ?
#
loop_
_entity_poly.entity_id
_entity_poly.type
_entity_poly.pdbx_seq_one_letter_code
_entity_poly.pdbx_strand_id
1 'polypeptide(L)'
;MFPKFSRRYPYAPFKGIDEAADGRLSGMYLDPANNPQGGADKSGPTAMLNSLAKFDARFHAGSVQNIKFSPTLFNQNRELIKALMKTYFFKMGGCHLMVTVVDKATLEDAVEHPEKYPNLIVRVSGFSAVFVNLTPEVQQELLSRVTYDEERCGIR
;
A
#
# COMPACT_ATOMS: atom_id res chain seq x y z
N MET A 1 -1.62 -28.06 -14.38
CA MET A 1 -2.61 -27.01 -14.74
C MET A 1 -2.74 -26.13 -13.50
N PHE A 2 -2.00 -25.04 -13.42
CA PHE A 2 -2.11 -24.13 -12.30
C PHE A 2 -3.52 -23.53 -12.30
N PRO A 3 -4.22 -23.47 -11.15
CA PRO A 3 -5.48 -22.77 -11.10
C PRO A 3 -5.24 -21.37 -11.66
N LYS A 4 -6.11 -20.96 -12.57
CA LYS A 4 -6.17 -19.56 -12.97
C LYS A 4 -6.49 -18.79 -11.70
N PHE A 5 -5.45 -18.32 -11.00
CA PHE A 5 -5.62 -17.26 -10.03
C PHE A 5 -6.34 -16.17 -10.79
N SER A 6 -7.62 -16.07 -10.57
CA SER A 6 -8.39 -15.06 -11.27
C SER A 6 -7.71 -13.75 -10.92
N ARG A 7 -7.47 -12.91 -11.90
CA ARG A 7 -6.95 -11.55 -11.72
C ARG A 7 -7.79 -10.69 -10.76
N ARG A 8 -8.79 -11.30 -10.15
CA ARG A 8 -9.73 -10.72 -9.19
C ARG A 8 -9.29 -10.82 -7.72
N TYR A 9 -8.25 -11.56 -7.42
CA TYR A 9 -7.64 -11.61 -6.08
C TYR A 9 -6.50 -10.61 -6.00
N PRO A 10 -6.41 -9.83 -5.01
CA PRO A 10 -7.23 -9.51 -3.83
C PRO A 10 -8.10 -8.24 -4.00
N TYR A 11 -8.31 -7.76 -5.21
CA TYR A 11 -8.83 -6.43 -5.52
C TYR A 11 -10.31 -6.40 -5.89
N ALA A 12 -10.93 -7.56 -6.09
CA ALA A 12 -12.36 -7.58 -6.28
C ALA A 12 -13.08 -7.42 -4.95
N PRO A 13 -14.12 -6.57 -4.86
CA PRO A 13 -15.02 -6.64 -3.73
C PRO A 13 -15.55 -8.07 -3.66
N PHE A 14 -15.42 -8.72 -2.52
CA PHE A 14 -16.01 -10.04 -2.33
C PHE A 14 -17.52 -9.89 -2.33
N LYS A 15 -18.13 -10.14 -3.47
CA LYS A 15 -19.58 -10.27 -3.53
C LYS A 15 -19.97 -11.49 -2.71
N GLY A 16 -20.64 -11.26 -1.58
CA GLY A 16 -21.16 -12.31 -0.73
C GLY A 16 -20.39 -12.53 0.58
N ILE A 17 -19.37 -11.73 0.91
CA ILE A 17 -18.89 -11.61 2.28
C ILE A 17 -19.68 -10.50 2.93
N ASP A 18 -20.42 -10.87 3.97
CA ASP A 18 -21.09 -9.94 4.86
C ASP A 18 -20.09 -9.13 5.69
N GLU A 19 -20.59 -8.28 6.58
CA GLU A 19 -19.75 -7.47 7.45
C GLU A 19 -18.77 -8.34 8.25
N ALA A 20 -17.51 -7.91 8.31
CA ALA A 20 -16.48 -8.58 9.07
C ALA A 20 -16.38 -7.99 10.50
N ALA A 21 -15.86 -8.79 11.43
CA ALA A 21 -15.71 -8.39 12.83
C ALA A 21 -14.78 -7.17 13.04
N ASP A 22 -13.98 -6.81 12.03
CA ASP A 22 -13.12 -5.63 11.99
C ASP A 22 -13.86 -4.33 11.58
N GLY A 23 -15.17 -4.41 11.35
CA GLY A 23 -16.02 -3.29 10.91
C GLY A 23 -16.01 -3.06 9.39
N ARG A 24 -15.48 -3.98 8.61
CA ARG A 24 -15.51 -3.94 7.16
C ARG A 24 -16.90 -4.23 6.64
N LEU A 25 -17.42 -3.37 5.78
CA LEU A 25 -18.72 -3.55 5.15
C LEU A 25 -18.64 -4.48 3.93
N SER A 26 -19.76 -5.11 3.61
CA SER A 26 -19.89 -5.92 2.39
C SER A 26 -19.52 -5.12 1.14
N GLY A 27 -18.72 -5.71 0.26
CA GLY A 27 -18.26 -5.08 -0.98
C GLY A 27 -17.03 -4.18 -0.87
N MET A 28 -16.48 -3.96 0.33
CA MET A 28 -15.22 -3.24 0.48
C MET A 28 -14.03 -4.09 0.05
N TYR A 29 -12.97 -3.43 -0.41
CA TYR A 29 -11.72 -4.09 -0.78
C TYR A 29 -11.08 -4.78 0.42
N LEU A 30 -10.46 -5.94 0.17
CA LEU A 30 -9.58 -6.56 1.15
C LEU A 30 -8.27 -5.77 1.24
N ASP A 31 -7.65 -5.87 2.40
CA ASP A 31 -6.37 -5.20 2.63
C ASP A 31 -5.26 -5.83 1.78
N PRO A 32 -4.39 -5.02 1.19
CA PRO A 32 -3.26 -5.53 0.43
C PRO A 32 -2.21 -6.08 1.41
N ALA A 33 -2.05 -7.39 1.44
CA ALA A 33 -1.13 -8.07 2.35
C ALA A 33 -1.48 -7.84 3.85
N ASN A 34 -0.53 -7.43 4.69
CA ASN A 34 -0.75 -7.15 6.11
C ASN A 34 -1.00 -5.67 6.41
N ASN A 35 -1.37 -4.91 5.42
CA ASN A 35 -1.65 -3.48 5.61
C ASN A 35 -2.98 -3.26 6.34
N PRO A 36 -3.13 -2.14 7.04
CA PRO A 36 -4.43 -1.69 7.49
C PRO A 36 -5.35 -1.40 6.30
N GLN A 37 -6.64 -1.46 6.53
CA GLN A 37 -7.63 -1.07 5.53
C GLN A 37 -7.31 0.32 4.95
N GLY A 38 -7.56 0.51 3.66
CA GLY A 38 -7.28 1.76 2.97
C GLY A 38 -7.86 2.96 3.71
N GLY A 39 -7.00 3.93 4.06
CA GLY A 39 -7.36 5.14 4.78
C GLY A 39 -7.43 5.01 6.31
N ALA A 40 -7.22 3.82 6.89
CA ALA A 40 -7.25 3.63 8.35
C ALA A 40 -5.95 4.08 9.05
N ASP A 41 -4.84 4.16 8.33
CA ASP A 41 -3.51 4.56 8.81
C ASP A 41 -3.37 6.08 8.90
N LYS A 42 -4.02 6.68 9.88
CA LYS A 42 -4.12 8.15 10.03
C LYS A 42 -2.99 8.80 10.83
N SER A 43 -2.19 8.01 11.55
CA SER A 43 -1.21 8.50 12.51
C SER A 43 0.25 8.44 12.01
N GLY A 44 0.43 8.35 10.69
CA GLY A 44 1.73 8.36 10.04
C GLY A 44 2.41 7.00 9.94
N PRO A 45 3.52 6.92 9.16
CA PRO A 45 4.17 5.66 8.82
C PRO A 45 4.80 4.97 10.03
N THR A 46 5.29 5.73 11.00
CA THR A 46 5.87 5.17 12.24
C THR A 46 4.81 4.45 13.06
N ALA A 47 3.62 5.03 13.21
CA ALA A 47 2.53 4.41 13.96
C ALA A 47 2.04 3.14 13.26
N MET A 48 1.92 3.16 11.93
CA MET A 48 1.57 2.00 11.13
C MET A 48 2.57 0.87 11.33
N LEU A 49 3.87 1.12 11.13
CA LEU A 49 4.90 0.10 11.27
C LEU A 49 5.03 -0.41 12.71
N ASN A 50 4.86 0.44 13.73
CA ASN A 50 4.79 0.03 15.12
C ASN A 50 3.62 -0.91 15.41
N SER A 51 2.48 -0.67 14.80
CA SER A 51 1.30 -1.54 14.95
C SER A 51 1.54 -2.89 14.29
N LEU A 52 2.04 -2.90 13.06
CA LEU A 52 2.32 -4.12 12.29
C LEU A 52 3.44 -4.96 12.90
N ALA A 53 4.43 -4.34 13.51
CA ALA A 53 5.54 -5.04 14.16
C ALA A 53 5.16 -5.76 15.48
N LYS A 54 3.96 -5.51 16.01
CA LYS A 54 3.43 -6.32 17.14
C LYS A 54 3.10 -7.76 16.72
N PHE A 55 2.98 -7.99 15.45
CA PHE A 55 2.71 -9.27 14.86
C PHE A 55 4.03 -9.99 14.55
N ASP A 56 4.28 -11.12 15.18
CA ASP A 56 5.53 -11.86 15.00
C ASP A 56 5.56 -12.57 13.65
N ALA A 57 6.28 -11.98 12.70
CA ALA A 57 6.38 -12.50 11.34
C ALA A 57 7.04 -13.89 11.25
N ARG A 58 7.71 -14.37 12.32
CA ARG A 58 8.36 -15.69 12.34
C ARG A 58 7.36 -16.84 12.33
N PHE A 59 6.11 -16.59 12.74
CA PHE A 59 5.04 -17.59 12.73
C PHE A 59 4.27 -17.66 11.41
N HIS A 60 4.62 -16.84 10.44
CA HIS A 60 3.92 -16.73 9.16
C HIS A 60 4.85 -16.99 7.99
N ALA A 61 4.30 -17.53 6.91
CA ALA A 61 5.03 -17.78 5.66
C ALA A 61 5.54 -16.49 4.99
N GLY A 62 5.09 -15.35 5.44
CA GLY A 62 5.52 -14.03 5.01
C GLY A 62 4.65 -12.94 5.62
N SER A 63 5.23 -11.78 5.85
CA SER A 63 4.54 -10.60 6.35
C SER A 63 4.95 -9.42 5.50
N VAL A 64 4.14 -9.11 4.50
CA VAL A 64 4.41 -8.04 3.53
C VAL A 64 3.62 -6.80 3.91
N GLN A 65 4.30 -5.67 3.98
CA GLN A 65 3.67 -4.36 4.13
C GLN A 65 3.94 -3.51 2.88
N ASN A 66 2.91 -2.83 2.41
CA ASN A 66 3.05 -1.84 1.36
C ASN A 66 3.08 -0.45 1.98
N ILE A 67 4.00 0.39 1.56
CA ILE A 67 4.09 1.77 2.00
C ILE A 67 4.27 2.69 0.79
N LYS A 68 3.58 3.82 0.79
CA LYS A 68 3.63 4.77 -0.30
C LYS A 68 4.08 6.13 0.22
N PHE A 69 5.16 6.65 -0.34
CA PHE A 69 5.71 7.97 -0.03
C PHE A 69 5.52 8.93 -1.20
N SER A 70 5.33 10.21 -0.89
CA SER A 70 5.45 11.25 -1.90
C SER A 70 6.90 11.36 -2.41
N PRO A 71 7.13 11.72 -3.68
CA PRO A 71 8.47 11.97 -4.20
C PRO A 71 9.20 13.08 -3.43
N THR A 72 8.47 14.10 -3.00
CA THR A 72 9.02 15.22 -2.22
C THR A 72 9.58 14.71 -0.90
N LEU A 73 8.78 14.03 -0.10
CA LEU A 73 9.23 13.45 1.17
C LEU A 73 10.42 12.50 0.95
N PHE A 74 10.31 11.61 -0.04
CA PHE A 74 11.35 10.62 -0.31
C PHE A 74 12.69 11.26 -0.69
N ASN A 75 12.68 12.34 -1.45
CA ASN A 75 13.90 13.02 -1.90
C ASN A 75 14.50 13.94 -0.83
N GLN A 76 13.68 14.67 -0.09
CA GLN A 76 14.13 15.66 0.89
C GLN A 76 14.46 15.05 2.25
N ASN A 77 13.81 13.95 2.62
CA ASN A 77 13.91 13.34 3.94
C ASN A 77 14.46 11.91 3.91
N ARG A 78 15.42 11.63 3.04
CA ARG A 78 16.01 10.27 2.87
C ARG A 78 16.54 9.66 4.16
N GLU A 79 17.19 10.43 5.01
CA GLU A 79 17.74 9.92 6.27
C GLU A 79 16.66 9.54 7.26
N LEU A 80 15.53 10.26 7.28
CA LEU A 80 14.36 9.90 8.08
C LEU A 80 13.75 8.57 7.61
N ILE A 81 13.54 8.42 6.30
CA ILE A 81 12.99 7.18 5.72
C ILE A 81 13.95 6.01 5.97
N LYS A 82 15.24 6.23 5.82
CA LYS A 82 16.28 5.24 6.11
C LYS A 82 16.30 4.82 7.59
N ALA A 83 16.14 5.78 8.49
CA ALA A 83 16.04 5.51 9.93
C ALA A 83 14.77 4.71 10.26
N LEU A 84 13.64 5.06 9.65
CA LEU A 84 12.38 4.34 9.78
C LEU A 84 12.52 2.88 9.34
N MET A 85 13.07 2.65 8.15
CA MET A 85 13.30 1.31 7.61
C MET A 85 14.28 0.50 8.47
N LYS A 86 15.40 1.09 8.89
CA LYS A 86 16.38 0.43 9.76
C LYS A 86 15.75 0.03 11.10
N THR A 87 14.97 0.92 11.70
CA THR A 87 14.27 0.62 12.95
C THR A 87 13.29 -0.54 12.75
N TYR A 88 12.47 -0.48 11.70
CA TYR A 88 11.50 -1.52 11.40
C TYR A 88 12.16 -2.90 11.24
N PHE A 89 13.21 -3.01 10.40
CA PHE A 89 13.85 -4.28 10.14
C PHE A 89 14.73 -4.78 11.29
N PHE A 90 15.58 -3.93 11.86
CA PHE A 90 16.61 -4.37 12.81
C PHE A 90 16.20 -4.28 14.28
N LYS A 91 15.20 -3.47 14.62
CA LYS A 91 14.76 -3.30 16.01
C LYS A 91 13.42 -3.93 16.29
N MET A 92 12.54 -3.94 15.29
CA MET A 92 11.15 -4.34 15.47
C MET A 92 10.83 -5.71 14.86
N GLY A 93 11.78 -6.34 14.19
CA GLY A 93 11.59 -7.67 13.57
C GLY A 93 10.74 -7.66 12.30
N GLY A 94 10.65 -6.51 11.62
CA GLY A 94 9.96 -6.41 10.34
C GLY A 94 10.55 -7.34 9.30
N CYS A 95 9.68 -7.98 8.51
CA CYS A 95 10.07 -9.01 7.54
C CYS A 95 10.23 -8.46 6.13
N HIS A 96 9.24 -7.72 5.65
CA HIS A 96 9.20 -7.24 4.27
C HIS A 96 8.48 -5.89 4.18
N LEU A 97 9.03 -4.99 3.38
CA LEU A 97 8.43 -3.69 3.11
C LEU A 97 8.52 -3.40 1.61
N MET A 98 7.38 -3.22 0.97
CA MET A 98 7.27 -2.80 -0.42
C MET A 98 7.05 -1.29 -0.48
N VAL A 99 8.03 -0.57 -1.00
CA VAL A 99 7.99 0.88 -1.08
C VAL A 99 7.58 1.31 -2.49
N THR A 100 6.58 2.18 -2.56
CA THR A 100 6.18 2.89 -3.78
C THR A 100 6.40 4.39 -3.56
N VAL A 101 6.98 5.05 -4.55
CA VAL A 101 7.19 6.50 -4.52
C VAL A 101 6.38 7.11 -5.65
N VAL A 102 5.23 7.66 -5.32
CA VAL A 102 4.31 8.29 -6.29
C VAL A 102 3.34 9.22 -5.56
N ASP A 103 3.00 10.34 -6.17
CA ASP A 103 2.00 11.26 -5.67
C ASP A 103 0.59 10.77 -6.00
N LYS A 104 -0.34 11.06 -5.10
CA LYS A 104 -1.75 10.78 -5.31
C LYS A 104 -2.28 11.54 -6.52
N ALA A 105 -1.92 12.82 -6.65
CA ALA A 105 -2.31 13.67 -7.76
C ALA A 105 -1.83 13.10 -9.12
N THR A 106 -0.62 12.56 -9.18
CA THR A 106 -0.10 11.88 -10.38
C THR A 106 -0.94 10.66 -10.77
N LEU A 107 -1.39 9.88 -9.78
CA LEU A 107 -2.25 8.72 -10.03
C LEU A 107 -3.65 9.14 -10.47
N GLU A 108 -4.20 10.20 -9.88
CA GLU A 108 -5.51 10.76 -10.25
C GLU A 108 -5.48 11.30 -11.69
N ASP A 109 -4.45 12.09 -12.04
CA ASP A 109 -4.29 12.57 -13.42
C ASP A 109 -4.06 11.43 -14.43
N ALA A 110 -3.38 10.35 -14.01
CA ALA A 110 -3.17 9.18 -14.86
C ALA A 110 -4.45 8.36 -15.11
N VAL A 111 -5.46 8.45 -14.25
CA VAL A 111 -6.80 7.88 -14.50
C VAL A 111 -7.54 8.69 -15.55
N GLU A 112 -7.45 10.03 -15.47
CA GLU A 112 -8.14 10.96 -16.38
C GLU A 112 -7.44 11.07 -17.73
N HIS A 113 -6.10 11.01 -17.73
CA HIS A 113 -5.25 11.23 -18.90
C HIS A 113 -4.22 10.10 -19.09
N PRO A 114 -4.65 8.85 -19.33
CA PRO A 114 -3.73 7.70 -19.41
C PRO A 114 -2.67 7.82 -20.50
N GLU A 115 -2.93 8.58 -21.55
CA GLU A 115 -2.00 8.83 -22.64
C GLU A 115 -0.75 9.60 -22.23
N LYS A 116 -0.82 10.37 -21.12
CA LYS A 116 0.33 11.11 -20.58
C LYS A 116 1.27 10.22 -19.76
N TYR A 117 0.78 9.05 -19.32
CA TYR A 117 1.47 8.19 -18.36
C TYR A 117 1.69 6.74 -18.85
N PRO A 118 2.14 6.52 -20.10
CA PRO A 118 2.23 5.17 -20.68
C PRO A 118 3.20 4.26 -19.92
N ASN A 119 4.14 4.84 -19.17
CA ASN A 119 5.20 4.13 -18.46
C ASN A 119 5.14 4.31 -16.94
N LEU A 120 4.03 4.78 -16.38
CA LEU A 120 3.88 4.93 -14.92
C LEU A 120 3.78 3.55 -14.26
N ILE A 121 4.89 3.12 -13.66
CA ILE A 121 4.97 1.84 -12.98
C ILE A 121 4.58 2.00 -11.51
N VAL A 122 3.67 1.15 -11.04
CA VAL A 122 3.24 1.08 -9.65
C VAL A 122 3.44 -0.32 -9.09
N ARG A 123 3.64 -0.40 -7.77
CA ARG A 123 3.66 -1.66 -7.05
C ARG A 123 2.25 -2.01 -6.61
N VAL A 124 1.69 -3.04 -7.21
CA VAL A 124 0.32 -3.47 -6.91
C VAL A 124 0.29 -4.25 -5.59
N SER A 125 0.98 -5.38 -5.55
CA SER A 125 1.19 -6.20 -4.36
C SER A 125 2.49 -6.99 -4.57
N GLY A 126 2.48 -8.26 -4.83
CA GLY A 126 3.66 -9.06 -5.15
C GLY A 126 4.33 -8.76 -6.51
N PHE A 127 3.80 -7.84 -7.31
CA PHE A 127 4.30 -7.49 -8.64
C PHE A 127 4.17 -5.98 -8.95
N SER A 128 4.92 -5.52 -9.95
CA SER A 128 4.81 -4.17 -10.49
C SER A 128 4.09 -4.22 -11.84
N ALA A 129 3.32 -3.20 -12.13
CA ALA A 129 2.60 -3.08 -13.39
C ALA A 129 2.53 -1.62 -13.85
N VAL A 130 2.28 -1.40 -15.12
CA VAL A 130 1.98 -0.08 -15.66
C VAL A 130 0.57 0.30 -15.22
N PHE A 131 0.44 1.42 -14.52
CA PHE A 131 -0.79 1.85 -13.85
C PHE A 131 -1.97 1.95 -14.80
N VAL A 132 -1.77 2.55 -15.96
CA VAL A 132 -2.83 2.78 -16.95
C VAL A 132 -3.37 1.48 -17.59
N ASN A 133 -2.63 0.37 -17.47
CA ASN A 133 -3.05 -0.94 -17.98
C ASN A 133 -3.80 -1.76 -16.92
N LEU A 134 -3.94 -1.24 -15.71
CA LEU A 134 -4.71 -1.90 -14.64
C LEU A 134 -6.21 -1.69 -14.84
N THR A 135 -7.00 -2.61 -14.29
CA THR A 135 -8.45 -2.41 -14.29
C THR A 135 -8.86 -1.25 -13.38
N PRO A 136 -9.98 -0.57 -13.66
CA PRO A 136 -10.42 0.57 -12.86
C PRO A 136 -10.52 0.26 -11.36
N GLU A 137 -10.94 -0.96 -11.00
CA GLU A 137 -11.05 -1.38 -9.61
C GLU A 137 -9.68 -1.40 -8.91
N VAL A 138 -8.65 -1.89 -9.62
CA VAL A 138 -7.28 -1.94 -9.09
C VAL A 138 -6.69 -0.54 -9.00
N GLN A 139 -6.97 0.33 -9.95
CA GLN A 139 -6.56 1.74 -9.91
C GLN A 139 -7.18 2.44 -8.70
N GLN A 140 -8.48 2.25 -8.45
CA GLN A 140 -9.18 2.83 -7.30
C GLN A 140 -8.64 2.30 -5.96
N GLU A 141 -8.33 1.02 -5.88
CA GLU A 141 -7.69 0.46 -4.70
C GLU A 141 -6.34 1.13 -4.43
N LEU A 142 -5.48 1.25 -5.45
CA LEU A 142 -4.18 1.93 -5.32
C LEU A 142 -4.32 3.40 -4.92
N LEU A 143 -5.33 4.10 -5.41
CA LEU A 143 -5.67 5.47 -5.01
C LEU A 143 -6.13 5.56 -3.55
N SER A 144 -6.83 4.55 -3.06
CA SER A 144 -7.32 4.50 -1.67
C SER A 144 -6.20 4.35 -0.63
N ARG A 145 -5.04 3.83 -1.02
CA ARG A 145 -3.88 3.70 -0.14
C ARG A 145 -3.34 5.04 0.29
N VAL A 146 -3.03 5.18 1.57
CA VAL A 146 -2.44 6.41 2.11
C VAL A 146 -1.09 6.68 1.45
N THR A 147 -0.89 7.91 0.98
CA THR A 147 0.43 8.42 0.58
C THR A 147 0.97 9.25 1.76
N TYR A 148 2.15 8.90 2.22
CA TYR A 148 2.82 9.68 3.26
C TYR A 148 3.62 10.82 2.62
N ASP A 149 3.31 12.02 3.04
CA ASP A 149 3.97 13.27 2.73
C ASP A 149 4.52 13.92 4.01
N GLU A 150 5.07 15.12 3.90
CA GLU A 150 5.65 15.85 5.03
C GLU A 150 4.59 16.13 6.11
N GLU A 151 3.39 16.53 5.70
CA GLU A 151 2.31 16.85 6.62
C GLU A 151 1.88 15.62 7.44
N ARG A 152 1.67 14.49 6.78
CA ARG A 152 1.29 13.22 7.43
C ARG A 152 2.41 12.59 8.26
N CYS A 153 3.65 12.97 7.98
CA CYS A 153 4.81 12.57 8.80
C CYS A 153 5.07 13.52 9.96
N GLY A 154 4.34 14.64 10.07
CA GLY A 154 4.53 15.66 11.10
C GLY A 154 5.84 16.43 10.94
N ILE A 155 6.40 16.47 9.74
CA ILE A 155 7.61 17.22 9.40
C ILE A 155 7.15 18.63 9.00
N ARG A 156 7.57 19.62 9.77
CA ARG A 156 7.34 21.04 9.50
C ARG A 156 8.65 21.74 9.13
#